data_ef295c5caf3da1617eb686b59eac1aee
#
_entry.id   ef295c5caf3da1617eb686b59eac1aee
#
_cell.length_a   1.000
_cell.length_b   1.000
_cell.length_c   1.000
_cell.angle_alpha   90.00
_cell.angle_beta   90.00
_cell.angle_gamma   90.00
#
_symmetry.space_group_name_H-M   'P 1'
#
loop_
_entity.id
_entity.type
_entity.pdbx_description
1 polymer ?
#
loop_
_entity_poly.entity_id
_entity_poly.type
_entity_poly.pdbx_seq_one_letter_code
_entity_poly.pdbx_strand_id
1 'polypeptide(L)'
;MDIREAYLNFFASKGHEIIPSAPLVPNDATLLFTNAGMVPFKSIFTGEVPRPTPPIRTSCQTCIRAGGKHNDLDNVGYTARHHTFFEMLGNFSFGEYFKKDAIAYAWEFVTQVLKLPKDRLYVTVHESDDEAFALWEQHIAKERIYRFGDHDNFWQMGDTGPCGPCSEIFYDQGGEHF
;
A
#
# COMPACT_ATOMS: atom_id res chain seq x y z
N MET A 1 -3.52 0.75 -21.11
CA MET A 1 -4.26 0.24 -19.93
C MET A 1 -4.40 1.40 -18.97
N ASP A 2 -5.60 1.71 -18.51
CA ASP A 2 -5.80 2.61 -17.38
C ASP A 2 -5.52 1.81 -16.08
N ILE A 3 -4.47 2.21 -15.35
CA ILE A 3 -4.03 1.50 -14.14
C ILE A 3 -5.04 1.63 -13.01
N ARG A 4 -5.72 2.79 -12.87
CA ARG A 4 -6.76 3.00 -11.85
C ARG A 4 -7.91 2.02 -12.05
N GLU A 5 -8.44 2.00 -13.27
CA GLU A 5 -9.55 1.13 -13.62
C GLU A 5 -9.18 -0.35 -13.48
N ALA A 6 -8.00 -0.73 -13.95
CA ALA A 6 -7.50 -2.11 -13.83
C ALA A 6 -7.37 -2.54 -12.37
N TYR A 7 -6.86 -1.68 -11.49
CA TYR A 7 -6.72 -1.96 -10.07
C TYR A 7 -8.07 -2.11 -9.37
N LEU A 8 -8.95 -1.12 -9.55
CA LEU A 8 -10.27 -1.12 -8.90
C LEU A 8 -11.11 -2.32 -9.35
N ASN A 9 -11.12 -2.62 -10.66
CA ASN A 9 -11.85 -3.77 -11.20
C ASN A 9 -11.27 -5.10 -10.73
N PHE A 10 -9.94 -5.21 -10.61
CA PHE A 10 -9.30 -6.41 -10.07
C PHE A 10 -9.76 -6.68 -8.64
N PHE A 11 -9.70 -5.69 -7.75
CA PHE A 11 -10.12 -5.88 -6.37
C PHE A 11 -11.65 -6.01 -6.23
N ALA A 12 -12.44 -5.35 -7.08
CA ALA A 12 -13.88 -5.58 -7.15
C ALA A 12 -14.21 -7.04 -7.50
N SER A 13 -13.43 -7.65 -8.43
CA SER A 13 -13.59 -9.08 -8.77
C SER A 13 -13.26 -10.03 -7.60
N LYS A 14 -12.48 -9.55 -6.62
CA LYS A 14 -12.18 -10.26 -5.37
C LYS A 14 -13.20 -9.94 -4.25
N GLY A 15 -14.28 -9.22 -4.56
CA GLY A 15 -15.36 -8.89 -3.63
C GLY A 15 -15.22 -7.57 -2.87
N HIS A 16 -14.21 -6.76 -3.19
CA HIS A 16 -14.03 -5.45 -2.56
C HIS A 16 -15.08 -4.45 -3.06
N GLU A 17 -15.62 -3.65 -2.15
CA GLU A 17 -16.44 -2.50 -2.48
C GLU A 17 -15.54 -1.35 -2.96
N ILE A 18 -15.84 -0.79 -4.15
CA ILE A 18 -15.13 0.39 -4.64
C ILE A 18 -15.65 1.62 -3.90
N ILE A 19 -14.75 2.30 -3.18
CA ILE A 19 -15.07 3.51 -2.41
C ILE A 19 -14.52 4.73 -3.15
N PRO A 20 -15.30 5.81 -3.29
CA PRO A 20 -14.81 7.04 -3.88
C PRO A 20 -13.71 7.68 -3.01
N SER A 21 -12.86 8.49 -3.64
CA SER A 21 -11.86 9.28 -2.94
C SER A 21 -12.51 10.20 -1.90
N ALA A 22 -11.98 10.19 -0.68
CA ALA A 22 -12.36 11.13 0.35
C ALA A 22 -11.77 12.53 0.06
N PRO A 23 -12.32 13.60 0.69
CA PRO A 23 -11.78 14.95 0.56
C PRO A 23 -10.31 15.03 0.98
N LEU A 24 -9.56 15.93 0.32
CA LEU A 24 -8.14 16.18 0.64
C LEU A 24 -7.95 16.83 2.01
N VAL A 25 -8.92 17.59 2.49
CA VAL A 25 -8.96 18.11 3.86
C VAL A 25 -9.78 17.13 4.69
N PRO A 26 -9.12 16.30 5.52
CA PRO A 26 -9.81 15.28 6.31
C PRO A 26 -10.55 15.89 7.48
N ASN A 27 -11.58 15.20 7.95
CA ASN A 27 -12.25 15.54 9.21
C ASN A 27 -11.49 14.93 10.41
N ASP A 28 -10.19 15.22 10.50
CA ASP A 28 -9.28 14.74 11.54
C ASP A 28 -8.34 15.88 11.92
N ALA A 29 -8.49 16.42 13.13
CA ALA A 29 -7.71 17.56 13.61
C ALA A 29 -6.21 17.27 13.76
N THR A 30 -5.80 16.01 13.71
CA THR A 30 -4.39 15.60 13.79
C THR A 30 -3.68 15.60 12.44
N LEU A 31 -4.42 15.74 11.33
CA LEU A 31 -3.92 15.69 9.97
C LEU A 31 -4.23 16.97 9.21
N LEU A 32 -3.21 17.53 8.56
CA LEU A 32 -3.37 18.70 7.70
C LEU A 32 -4.07 18.33 6.39
N PHE A 33 -3.67 17.20 5.79
CA PHE A 33 -4.24 16.69 4.55
C PHE A 33 -4.42 15.17 4.62
N THR A 34 -5.27 14.65 3.75
CA THR A 34 -5.31 13.21 3.45
C THR A 34 -4.03 12.86 2.71
N ASN A 35 -3.10 12.20 3.41
CA ASN A 35 -1.74 11.92 2.94
C ASN A 35 -1.50 10.44 2.58
N ALA A 36 -2.50 9.59 2.81
CA ALA A 36 -2.45 8.17 2.47
C ALA A 36 -3.86 7.60 2.26
N GLY A 37 -3.94 6.52 1.49
CA GLY A 37 -5.19 5.86 1.16
C GLY A 37 -5.92 5.25 2.35
N MET A 38 -5.24 4.99 3.47
CA MET A 38 -5.85 4.45 4.68
C MET A 38 -6.47 5.53 5.60
N VAL A 39 -6.14 6.79 5.42
CA VAL A 39 -6.62 7.88 6.29
C VAL A 39 -8.14 7.90 6.43
N PRO A 40 -8.96 7.74 5.36
CA PRO A 40 -10.40 7.71 5.48
C PRO A 40 -10.95 6.55 6.34
N PHE A 41 -10.15 5.53 6.59
CA PHE A 41 -10.52 4.34 7.34
C PHE A 41 -9.90 4.27 8.74
N LYS A 42 -9.20 5.33 9.18
CA LYS A 42 -8.52 5.38 10.48
C LYS A 42 -9.44 4.98 11.62
N SER A 43 -10.63 5.58 11.70
CA SER A 43 -11.62 5.31 12.75
C SER A 43 -12.15 3.88 12.77
N ILE A 44 -12.11 3.18 11.64
CA ILE A 44 -12.46 1.75 11.58
C ILE A 44 -11.31 0.92 12.16
N PHE A 45 -10.05 1.22 11.79
CA PHE A 45 -8.88 0.51 12.29
C PHE A 45 -8.64 0.75 13.78
N THR A 46 -8.99 1.92 14.30
CA THR A 46 -8.90 2.23 15.75
C THR A 46 -10.10 1.70 16.54
N GLY A 47 -11.14 1.20 15.88
CA GLY A 47 -12.35 0.68 16.52
C GLY A 47 -13.34 1.75 16.99
N GLU A 48 -13.14 3.01 16.60
CA GLU A 48 -14.06 4.12 16.92
C GLU A 48 -15.40 3.98 16.19
N VAL A 49 -15.37 3.39 14.99
CA VAL A 49 -16.58 3.07 14.23
C VAL A 49 -16.64 1.58 13.92
N PRO A 50 -17.86 1.01 13.77
CA PRO A 50 -18.03 -0.40 13.46
C PRO A 50 -17.39 -0.81 12.14
N ARG A 51 -17.00 -2.09 12.05
CA ARG A 51 -16.57 -2.75 10.82
C ARG A 51 -17.65 -2.59 9.73
N PRO A 52 -17.28 -2.18 8.50
CA PRO A 52 -18.25 -2.00 7.43
C PRO A 52 -18.75 -3.33 6.85
N THR A 53 -19.84 -3.24 6.10
CA THR A 53 -20.36 -4.36 5.30
C THR A 53 -20.47 -3.91 3.84
N PRO A 54 -19.73 -4.53 2.88
CA PRO A 54 -18.74 -5.59 3.06
C PRO A 54 -17.48 -5.11 3.80
N PRO A 55 -16.75 -6.04 4.47
CA PRO A 55 -15.58 -5.68 5.29
C PRO A 55 -14.28 -5.53 4.50
N ILE A 56 -14.37 -5.51 3.19
CA ILE A 56 -13.23 -5.32 2.27
C ILE A 56 -13.54 -4.21 1.28
N ARG A 57 -12.57 -3.30 1.08
CA ARG A 57 -12.74 -2.11 0.25
C ARG A 57 -11.54 -1.85 -0.62
N THR A 58 -11.76 -1.17 -1.74
CA THR A 58 -10.70 -0.66 -2.62
C THR A 58 -10.99 0.76 -3.03
N SER A 59 -9.94 1.56 -3.20
CA SER A 59 -10.06 2.96 -3.59
C SER A 59 -8.85 3.45 -4.40
N CYS A 60 -9.07 4.53 -5.13
CA CYS A 60 -8.03 5.37 -5.69
C CYS A 60 -8.12 6.72 -4.96
N GLN A 61 -7.36 6.89 -3.88
CA GLN A 61 -7.43 8.05 -3.00
C GLN A 61 -6.48 9.15 -3.45
N THR A 62 -7.01 10.35 -3.66
CA THR A 62 -6.20 11.55 -3.86
C THR A 62 -5.53 11.96 -2.55
N CYS A 63 -4.23 12.26 -2.63
CA CYS A 63 -3.39 12.54 -1.47
C CYS A 63 -2.55 13.80 -1.67
N ILE A 64 -2.26 14.50 -0.57
CA ILE A 64 -1.30 15.61 -0.52
C ILE A 64 -0.25 15.33 0.56
N ARG A 65 1.05 15.46 0.20
CA ARG A 65 2.20 15.42 1.11
C ARG A 65 3.00 16.71 1.03
N ALA A 66 2.42 17.78 1.55
CA ALA A 66 2.95 19.15 1.50
C ALA A 66 2.94 19.82 2.88
N GLY A 67 3.32 19.09 3.92
CA GLY A 67 3.37 19.57 5.29
C GLY A 67 2.96 18.50 6.30
N GLY A 68 3.19 18.77 7.59
CA GLY A 68 2.97 17.80 8.65
C GLY A 68 4.02 16.70 8.69
N LYS A 69 3.65 15.52 9.24
CA LYS A 69 4.57 14.38 9.43
C LYS A 69 5.04 13.77 8.11
N HIS A 70 4.19 13.73 7.09
CA HIS A 70 4.52 13.25 5.75
C HIS A 70 4.63 14.46 4.80
N ASN A 71 5.84 14.99 4.69
CA ASN A 71 6.14 16.16 3.88
C ASN A 71 7.22 15.79 2.85
N ASP A 72 6.84 15.80 1.57
CA ASP A 72 7.74 15.48 0.47
C ASP A 72 8.28 16.74 -0.25
N LEU A 73 8.00 17.95 0.26
CA LEU A 73 8.33 19.21 -0.42
C LEU A 73 9.82 19.34 -0.76
N ASP A 74 10.70 18.84 0.12
CA ASP A 74 12.15 18.89 -0.10
C ASP A 74 12.62 17.94 -1.21
N ASN A 75 11.79 16.95 -1.56
CA ASN A 75 12.10 15.94 -2.57
C ASN A 75 11.40 16.20 -3.92
N VAL A 76 10.31 16.99 -3.93
CA VAL A 76 9.56 17.31 -5.14
C VAL A 76 10.41 18.13 -6.09
N GLY A 77 10.53 17.67 -7.34
CA GLY A 77 11.38 18.28 -8.36
C GLY A 77 12.83 17.83 -8.34
N TYR A 78 13.28 17.14 -7.29
CA TYR A 78 14.66 16.60 -7.17
C TYR A 78 14.72 15.08 -7.36
N THR A 79 13.61 14.39 -7.17
CA THR A 79 13.49 12.96 -7.40
C THR A 79 12.40 12.67 -8.43
N ALA A 80 12.49 11.53 -9.09
CA ALA A 80 11.52 11.12 -10.11
C ALA A 80 10.17 10.63 -9.54
N ARG A 81 10.07 10.44 -8.21
CA ARG A 81 8.96 9.71 -7.58
C ARG A 81 8.18 10.51 -6.54
N HIS A 82 8.67 11.66 -6.09
CA HIS A 82 7.99 12.48 -5.09
C HIS A 82 7.15 13.57 -5.74
N HIS A 83 5.88 13.59 -5.37
CA HIS A 83 4.89 14.58 -5.83
C HIS A 83 4.14 15.12 -4.61
N THR A 84 3.79 16.42 -4.65
CA THR A 84 2.95 17.03 -3.59
C THR A 84 1.53 16.50 -3.63
N PHE A 85 1.00 16.29 -4.84
CA PHE A 85 -0.32 15.72 -5.11
C PHE A 85 -0.19 14.45 -5.94
N PHE A 86 -0.84 13.38 -5.50
CA PHE A 86 -0.81 12.08 -6.16
C PHE A 86 -2.05 11.25 -5.80
N GLU A 87 -2.23 10.14 -6.49
CA GLU A 87 -3.26 9.16 -6.18
C GLU A 87 -2.61 7.91 -5.59
N MET A 88 -3.22 7.38 -4.54
CA MET A 88 -2.79 6.14 -3.90
C MET A 88 -3.86 5.07 -4.09
N LEU A 89 -3.50 4.03 -4.84
CA LEU A 89 -4.33 2.84 -5.01
C LEU A 89 -4.25 1.99 -3.74
N GLY A 90 -5.39 1.59 -3.21
CA GLY A 90 -5.45 0.86 -1.95
C GLY A 90 -6.50 -0.24 -1.94
N ASN A 91 -6.18 -1.35 -1.28
CA ASN A 91 -7.10 -2.42 -0.92
C ASN A 91 -7.02 -2.64 0.60
N PHE A 92 -8.17 -2.77 1.23
CA PHE A 92 -8.31 -2.76 2.69
C PHE A 92 -9.17 -3.94 3.12
N SER A 93 -8.68 -4.64 4.14
CA SER A 93 -9.41 -5.72 4.81
C SER A 93 -9.61 -5.36 6.29
N PHE A 94 -10.86 -5.31 6.70
CA PHE A 94 -11.24 -5.04 8.10
C PHE A 94 -11.54 -6.37 8.80
N GLY A 95 -10.48 -7.23 8.90
CA GLY A 95 -10.58 -8.54 9.54
C GLY A 95 -11.23 -9.64 8.69
N GLU A 96 -11.22 -9.53 7.36
CA GLU A 96 -11.72 -10.57 6.45
C GLU A 96 -10.58 -11.46 5.94
N TYR A 97 -9.49 -10.85 5.50
CA TYR A 97 -8.26 -11.55 5.12
C TYR A 97 -7.04 -10.82 5.71
N PHE A 98 -5.89 -11.47 5.69
CA PHE A 98 -4.63 -10.91 6.16
C PHE A 98 -3.50 -11.24 5.18
N LYS A 99 -2.27 -11.48 5.66
CA LYS A 99 -1.05 -11.58 4.84
C LYS A 99 -1.17 -12.54 3.67
N LYS A 100 -1.70 -13.73 3.88
CA LYS A 100 -1.77 -14.78 2.85
C LYS A 100 -2.49 -14.29 1.58
N ASP A 101 -3.71 -13.79 1.74
CA ASP A 101 -4.50 -13.36 0.59
C ASP A 101 -4.03 -12.00 0.06
N ALA A 102 -3.59 -11.09 0.93
CA ALA A 102 -3.01 -9.81 0.52
C ALA A 102 -1.79 -10.03 -0.39
N ILE A 103 -0.87 -10.91 -0.02
CA ILE A 103 0.30 -11.28 -0.80
C ILE A 103 -0.11 -11.92 -2.14
N ALA A 104 -1.04 -12.86 -2.09
CA ALA A 104 -1.53 -13.53 -3.31
C ALA A 104 -2.17 -12.54 -4.29
N TYR A 105 -3.01 -11.62 -3.81
CA TYR A 105 -3.63 -10.58 -4.65
C TYR A 105 -2.60 -9.62 -5.21
N ALA A 106 -1.67 -9.14 -4.41
CA ALA A 106 -0.63 -8.24 -4.87
C ALA A 106 0.23 -8.89 -5.96
N TRP A 107 0.65 -10.16 -5.75
CA TRP A 107 1.42 -10.90 -6.74
C TRP A 107 0.64 -11.18 -8.03
N GLU A 108 -0.62 -11.59 -7.91
CA GLU A 108 -1.51 -11.79 -9.06
C GLU A 108 -1.66 -10.49 -9.86
N PHE A 109 -1.90 -9.36 -9.18
CA PHE A 109 -2.07 -8.08 -9.84
C PHE A 109 -0.83 -7.68 -10.64
N VAL A 110 0.35 -7.70 -10.03
CA VAL A 110 1.58 -7.25 -10.72
C VAL A 110 2.01 -8.20 -11.84
N THR A 111 1.78 -9.51 -11.70
CA THR A 111 2.25 -10.50 -12.68
C THR A 111 1.22 -10.88 -13.74
N GLN A 112 -0.08 -10.85 -13.43
CA GLN A 112 -1.14 -11.27 -14.37
C GLN A 112 -1.86 -10.08 -14.99
N VAL A 113 -2.14 -9.03 -14.22
CA VAL A 113 -2.85 -7.85 -14.71
C VAL A 113 -1.87 -6.87 -15.34
N LEU A 114 -0.83 -6.44 -14.60
CA LEU A 114 0.20 -5.55 -15.13
C LEU A 114 1.20 -6.25 -16.04
N LYS A 115 1.29 -7.59 -15.97
CA LYS A 115 2.18 -8.43 -16.78
C LYS A 115 3.66 -8.05 -16.63
N LEU A 116 4.06 -7.64 -15.43
CA LEU A 116 5.47 -7.36 -15.16
C LEU A 116 6.30 -8.65 -15.22
N PRO A 117 7.47 -8.62 -15.86
CA PRO A 117 8.36 -9.78 -15.95
C PRO A 117 8.88 -10.18 -14.55
N LYS A 118 8.64 -11.45 -14.17
CA LYS A 118 8.93 -11.95 -12.82
C LYS A 118 10.42 -11.92 -12.46
N ASP A 119 11.27 -12.05 -13.46
CA ASP A 119 12.73 -12.00 -13.31
C ASP A 119 13.25 -10.60 -12.95
N ARG A 120 12.42 -9.56 -13.09
CA ARG A 120 12.70 -8.19 -12.64
C ARG A 120 12.04 -7.84 -11.30
N LEU A 121 11.26 -8.74 -10.73
CA LEU A 121 10.62 -8.50 -9.44
C LEU A 121 11.48 -9.04 -8.30
N TYR A 122 11.51 -8.32 -7.20
CA TYR A 122 12.00 -8.79 -5.90
C TYR A 122 11.11 -8.25 -4.79
N VAL A 123 11.22 -8.83 -3.62
CA VAL A 123 10.36 -8.54 -2.48
C VAL A 123 11.22 -8.23 -1.26
N THR A 124 10.76 -7.31 -0.44
CA THR A 124 11.31 -7.07 0.88
C THR A 124 10.29 -7.41 1.96
N VAL A 125 10.77 -7.90 3.09
CA VAL A 125 9.96 -8.17 4.28
C VAL A 125 10.67 -7.63 5.51
N HIS A 126 9.91 -7.34 6.56
CA HIS A 126 10.53 -6.99 7.85
C HIS A 126 11.32 -8.18 8.40
N GLU A 127 12.48 -7.91 9.00
CA GLU A 127 13.40 -8.95 9.47
C GLU A 127 12.78 -9.91 10.51
N SER A 128 11.80 -9.45 11.29
CA SER A 128 11.06 -10.26 12.27
C SER A 128 9.83 -10.97 11.71
N ASP A 129 9.45 -10.73 10.42
CA ASP A 129 8.22 -11.29 9.86
C ASP A 129 8.48 -12.58 9.06
N ASP A 130 8.72 -13.67 9.79
CA ASP A 130 8.96 -15.00 9.22
C ASP A 130 7.73 -15.53 8.48
N GLU A 131 6.52 -15.16 8.93
CA GLU A 131 5.27 -15.55 8.26
C GLU A 131 5.18 -14.95 6.86
N ALA A 132 5.40 -13.64 6.72
CA ALA A 132 5.40 -12.99 5.41
C ALA A 132 6.49 -13.58 4.51
N PHE A 133 7.68 -13.84 5.03
CA PHE A 133 8.75 -14.47 4.28
C PHE A 133 8.33 -15.83 3.71
N ALA A 134 7.79 -16.71 4.54
CA ALA A 134 7.33 -18.04 4.12
C ALA A 134 6.16 -17.99 3.12
N LEU A 135 5.29 -16.98 3.24
CA LEU A 135 4.21 -16.77 2.27
C LEU A 135 4.75 -16.30 0.92
N TRP A 136 5.74 -15.41 0.90
CA TRP A 136 6.37 -14.95 -0.33
C TRP A 136 7.16 -16.05 -1.05
N GLU A 137 7.78 -17.01 -0.34
CA GLU A 137 8.45 -18.17 -0.95
C GLU A 137 7.52 -19.01 -1.83
N GLN A 138 6.19 -18.91 -1.65
CA GLN A 138 5.21 -19.59 -2.51
C GLN A 138 5.04 -18.91 -3.88
N HIS A 139 5.52 -17.69 -4.04
CA HIS A 139 5.30 -16.86 -5.22
C HIS A 139 6.59 -16.51 -5.98
N ILE A 140 7.69 -16.32 -5.27
CA ILE A 140 8.97 -15.87 -5.81
C ILE A 140 10.12 -16.67 -5.19
N ALA A 141 11.21 -16.82 -5.94
CA ALA A 141 12.40 -17.54 -5.47
C ALA A 141 12.99 -16.87 -4.21
N LYS A 142 13.43 -17.67 -3.25
CA LYS A 142 13.96 -17.23 -1.95
C LYS A 142 15.06 -16.18 -2.07
N GLU A 143 15.93 -16.31 -3.07
CA GLU A 143 17.06 -15.43 -3.36
C GLU A 143 16.63 -14.02 -3.79
N ARG A 144 15.34 -13.82 -4.04
CA ARG A 144 14.72 -12.55 -4.38
C ARG A 144 13.86 -11.95 -3.27
N ILE A 145 13.95 -12.52 -2.08
CA ILE A 145 13.26 -12.03 -0.87
C ILE A 145 14.32 -11.53 0.09
N TYR A 146 14.32 -10.23 0.36
CA TYR A 146 15.28 -9.57 1.25
C TYR A 146 14.63 -9.19 2.56
N ARG A 147 15.40 -9.21 3.65
CA ARG A 147 14.97 -8.78 4.97
C ARG A 147 15.57 -7.45 5.33
N PHE A 148 14.73 -6.51 5.74
CA PHE A 148 15.14 -5.19 6.23
C PHE A 148 14.46 -4.87 7.56
N GLY A 149 15.03 -3.91 8.29
CA GLY A 149 14.51 -3.46 9.58
C GLY A 149 13.44 -2.39 9.45
N ASP A 150 13.20 -1.70 10.57
CA ASP A 150 12.14 -0.69 10.74
C ASP A 150 12.23 0.47 9.75
N HIS A 151 13.43 0.82 9.29
CA HIS A 151 13.59 1.93 8.35
C HIS A 151 12.88 1.68 7.02
N ASP A 152 12.89 0.44 6.52
CA ASP A 152 12.40 0.10 5.18
C ASP A 152 11.09 -0.68 5.21
N ASN A 153 10.94 -1.59 6.18
CA ASN A 153 9.81 -2.54 6.21
C ASN A 153 8.94 -2.44 7.47
N PHE A 154 8.87 -1.26 8.10
CA PHE A 154 7.90 -0.98 9.15
C PHE A 154 7.11 0.26 8.82
N TRP A 155 5.79 0.15 8.81
CA TRP A 155 4.89 1.25 8.55
C TRP A 155 4.21 1.72 9.83
N GLN A 156 4.03 3.03 9.95
CA GLN A 156 3.25 3.64 11.02
C GLN A 156 2.48 4.85 10.49
N MET A 157 1.24 4.97 10.93
CA MET A 157 0.38 6.08 10.53
C MET A 157 0.82 7.41 11.13
N GLY A 158 1.24 7.40 12.40
CA GLY A 158 1.61 8.57 13.16
C GLY A 158 2.21 8.16 14.50
N ASP A 159 2.28 9.10 15.44
CA ASP A 159 2.76 8.82 16.82
C ASP A 159 1.82 7.88 17.57
N THR A 160 0.55 7.86 17.14
CA THR A 160 -0.48 6.93 17.61
C THR A 160 -1.28 6.43 16.41
N GLY A 161 -1.88 5.24 16.53
CA GLY A 161 -2.70 4.64 15.49
C GLY A 161 -2.10 3.34 14.95
N PRO A 162 -2.63 2.82 13.85
CA PRO A 162 -2.15 1.59 13.24
C PRO A 162 -0.69 1.67 12.83
N CYS A 163 0.05 0.61 13.12
CA CYS A 163 1.44 0.42 12.70
C CYS A 163 1.76 -1.08 12.60
N GLY A 164 2.83 -1.42 11.92
CA GLY A 164 3.30 -2.79 11.86
C GLY A 164 4.33 -3.06 10.76
N PRO A 165 4.90 -4.26 10.78
CA PRO A 165 5.78 -4.69 9.69
C PRO A 165 5.02 -4.73 8.37
N CYS A 166 5.71 -4.42 7.29
CA CYS A 166 5.18 -4.48 5.93
C CYS A 166 6.11 -5.28 5.02
N SER A 167 5.59 -5.72 3.90
CA SER A 167 6.38 -6.25 2.79
C SER A 167 6.09 -5.44 1.53
N GLU A 168 7.08 -5.35 0.65
CA GLU A 168 7.01 -4.53 -0.55
C GLU A 168 7.46 -5.30 -1.77
N ILE A 169 6.86 -5.01 -2.92
CA ILE A 169 7.25 -5.55 -4.23
C ILE A 169 8.01 -4.45 -4.97
N PHE A 170 9.20 -4.77 -5.43
CA PHE A 170 10.04 -3.88 -6.23
C PHE A 170 10.20 -4.40 -7.65
N TYR A 171 10.31 -3.45 -8.58
CA TYR A 171 10.61 -3.73 -9.97
C TYR A 171 11.96 -3.13 -10.32
N ASP A 172 12.90 -3.98 -10.75
CA ASP A 172 14.21 -3.58 -11.23
C ASP A 172 14.10 -2.97 -12.64
N GLN A 173 14.33 -1.68 -12.74
CA GLN A 173 14.31 -0.94 -14.00
C GLN A 173 15.63 -1.07 -14.79
N GLY A 174 16.64 -1.67 -14.20
CA GLY A 174 17.99 -1.81 -14.80
C GLY A 174 18.96 -0.71 -14.39
N GLY A 175 20.24 -0.94 -14.60
CA GLY A 175 21.34 -0.12 -14.07
C GLY A 175 21.44 1.32 -14.58
N GLU A 176 20.65 1.72 -15.58
CA GLU A 176 20.59 3.11 -16.06
C GLU A 176 19.70 4.02 -15.17
N HIS A 177 19.02 3.45 -14.18
CA HIS A 177 18.06 4.14 -13.32
C HIS A 177 18.42 4.10 -11.83
N PHE A 178 19.66 3.71 -11.49
CA PHE A 178 20.24 3.75 -10.15
C PHE A 178 21.29 4.84 -10.03
#